data_5fe6b0fb70a9565a9fd7220bce3ba649
#
_entry.id   5fe6b0fb70a9565a9fd7220bce3ba649
#
_cell.length_a   1.000
_cell.length_b   1.000
_cell.length_c   1.000
_cell.angle_alpha   90.00
_cell.angle_beta   90.00
_cell.angle_gamma   90.00
#
_symmetry.space_group_name_H-M   'P 1'
#
loop_
_entity.id
_entity.type
_entity.pdbx_description
1 polymer ?
#
loop_
_entity_poly.entity_id
_entity_poly.type
_entity_poly.pdbx_seq_one_letter_code
_entity_poly.pdbx_strand_id
1 'polypeptide(L)'
;KAKSTEAQQQLVFLHTLQKSHFYTNSRYSTSLSDLDFEQAKLVTDGGNANYKIEIIEANEKGFRARATAVDFEGDGEYNVWEINQDKELKEITKD
;
A
#
# COMPACT_ATOMS: atom_id res chain seq x y z
N LYS A 1 -18.25 -2.31 -0.06
CA LYS A 1 -17.24 -3.11 0.38
C LYS A 1 -16.41 -2.51 1.47
N ALA A 2 -16.58 -3.07 2.65
CA ALA A 2 -15.88 -2.58 3.82
C ALA A 2 -14.38 -2.73 3.73
N LYS A 3 -13.90 -3.62 2.87
CA LYS A 3 -12.49 -3.94 2.81
C LYS A 3 -11.60 -2.79 2.30
N SER A 4 -12.15 -1.87 1.53
CA SER A 4 -11.35 -0.78 0.99
C SER A 4 -10.81 0.14 2.09
N THR A 5 -11.45 0.16 3.26
CA THR A 5 -10.92 0.92 4.38
C THR A 5 -9.55 0.40 4.81
N GLU A 6 -9.37 -0.92 4.78
CA GLU A 6 -8.08 -1.53 5.10
C GLU A 6 -7.00 -1.03 4.14
N ALA A 7 -7.31 -1.01 2.83
CA ALA A 7 -6.35 -0.53 1.83
C ALA A 7 -5.95 0.91 2.11
N GLN A 8 -6.93 1.75 2.37
CA GLN A 8 -6.67 3.16 2.62
C GLN A 8 -5.82 3.36 3.86
N GLN A 9 -6.15 2.67 4.94
CA GLN A 9 -5.41 2.80 6.20
C GLN A 9 -3.98 2.33 6.06
N GLN A 10 -3.77 1.21 5.36
CA GLN A 10 -2.42 0.67 5.17
C GLN A 10 -1.57 1.61 4.33
N LEU A 11 -2.14 2.18 3.28
CA LEU A 11 -1.40 3.09 2.42
C LEU A 11 -1.06 4.40 3.14
N VAL A 12 -1.98 4.93 3.95
CA VAL A 12 -1.70 6.13 4.72
C VAL A 12 -0.60 5.88 5.74
N PHE A 13 -0.62 4.71 6.38
CA PHE A 13 0.43 4.33 7.31
C PHE A 13 1.79 4.24 6.60
N LEU A 14 1.79 3.60 5.44
CA LEU A 14 3.01 3.49 4.64
C LEU A 14 3.53 4.87 4.24
N HIS A 15 2.64 5.79 3.88
CA HIS A 15 3.03 7.15 3.55
C HIS A 15 3.77 7.80 4.73
N THR A 16 3.27 7.62 5.94
CA THR A 16 3.89 8.16 7.14
C THR A 16 5.31 7.60 7.32
N LEU A 17 5.46 6.29 7.12
CA LEU A 17 6.77 5.65 7.24
C LEU A 17 7.74 6.14 6.17
N GLN A 18 7.25 6.34 4.94
CA GLN A 18 8.08 6.86 3.86
C GLN A 18 8.55 8.27 4.16
N LYS A 19 7.69 9.10 4.74
CA LYS A 19 8.12 10.46 5.10
C LYS A 19 9.20 10.44 6.16
N SER A 20 9.08 9.58 7.17
CA SER A 20 10.13 9.41 8.17
C SER A 20 11.43 8.97 7.54
N HIS A 21 11.37 8.00 6.64
CA HIS A 21 12.55 7.50 5.95
C HIS A 21 13.22 8.62 5.14
N PHE A 22 12.40 9.42 4.47
CA PHE A 22 12.90 10.53 3.66
C PHE A 22 13.65 11.55 4.51
N TYR A 23 13.12 11.89 5.68
CA TYR A 23 13.81 12.86 6.55
C TYR A 23 15.17 12.37 6.99
N THR A 24 15.33 11.06 7.14
CA THR A 24 16.60 10.49 7.58
C THR A 24 17.57 10.25 6.42
N ASN A 25 17.06 9.84 5.26
CA ASN A 25 17.88 9.35 4.16
C ASN A 25 17.83 10.21 2.91
N SER A 26 17.01 11.24 2.88
CA SER A 26 16.83 12.15 1.75
C SER A 26 16.32 11.44 0.49
N ARG A 27 15.65 10.32 0.69
CA ARG A 27 15.02 9.58 -0.41
C ARG A 27 13.98 8.63 0.16
N TYR A 28 13.04 8.24 -0.70
CA TYR A 28 12.03 7.26 -0.33
C TYR A 28 12.57 5.86 -0.57
N SER A 29 12.03 4.88 0.15
CA SER A 29 12.51 3.50 0.07
C SER A 29 11.72 2.69 -0.93
N THR A 30 12.41 1.75 -1.60
CA THR A 30 11.74 0.76 -2.45
C THR A 30 11.46 -0.53 -1.71
N SER A 31 11.81 -0.59 -0.42
CA SER A 31 11.68 -1.82 0.37
C SER A 31 10.81 -1.59 1.59
N LEU A 32 9.78 -2.42 1.74
CA LEU A 32 8.92 -2.36 2.92
C LEU A 32 9.70 -2.64 4.19
N SER A 33 10.68 -3.54 4.12
CA SER A 33 11.46 -3.88 5.32
C SER A 33 12.33 -2.72 5.79
N ASP A 34 12.81 -1.87 4.87
CA ASP A 34 13.56 -0.69 5.25
C ASP A 34 12.72 0.31 6.02
N LEU A 35 11.40 0.23 5.85
CA LEU A 35 10.46 1.12 6.52
C LEU A 35 9.90 0.51 7.79
N ASP A 36 10.34 -0.69 8.14
CA ASP A 36 9.76 -1.47 9.24
C ASP A 36 8.27 -1.71 9.05
N PHE A 37 7.84 -1.78 7.79
CA PHE A 37 6.46 -2.08 7.46
C PHE A 37 6.32 -3.60 7.31
N GLU A 38 5.45 -4.18 8.12
CA GLU A 38 5.19 -5.61 8.04
C GLU A 38 3.86 -5.85 7.37
N GLN A 39 3.90 -6.56 6.26
CA GLN A 39 2.70 -6.99 5.57
C GLN A 39 2.00 -8.04 6.42
N ALA A 40 0.77 -7.74 6.83
CA ALA A 40 -0.01 -8.71 7.60
C ALA A 40 -0.27 -9.94 6.73
N LYS A 41 -0.36 -11.09 7.38
CA LYS A 41 -0.58 -12.35 6.67
C LYS A 41 -1.91 -12.28 5.90
N LEU A 42 -1.84 -12.61 4.63
CA LEU A 42 -3.00 -12.50 3.74
C LEU A 42 -4.01 -13.61 3.96
N VAL A 43 -5.29 -13.32 3.66
CA VAL A 43 -6.34 -14.34 3.79
C VAL A 43 -6.05 -15.56 2.92
N THR A 44 -5.38 -15.36 1.80
CA THR A 44 -5.01 -16.48 0.93
C THR A 44 -3.95 -17.37 1.56
N ASP A 45 -3.27 -16.88 2.60
CA ASP A 45 -2.23 -17.62 3.30
C ASP A 45 -2.66 -17.98 4.72
N GLY A 46 -3.95 -17.88 5.01
CA GLY A 46 -4.49 -18.24 6.31
C GLY A 46 -4.53 -17.10 7.31
N GLY A 47 -4.27 -15.88 6.89
CA GLY A 47 -4.32 -14.70 7.75
C GLY A 47 -5.62 -13.93 7.60
N ASN A 48 -5.58 -12.65 7.95
CA ASN A 48 -6.75 -11.78 7.92
C ASN A 48 -6.64 -10.59 6.99
N ALA A 49 -5.49 -10.35 6.42
CA ALA A 49 -5.29 -9.19 5.56
C ALA A 49 -5.89 -9.44 4.19
N ASN A 50 -6.59 -8.46 3.68
CA ASN A 50 -7.28 -8.57 2.39
C ASN A 50 -6.53 -7.89 1.24
N TYR A 51 -5.48 -7.14 1.55
CA TYR A 51 -4.73 -6.39 0.54
C TYR A 51 -3.25 -6.63 0.67
N LYS A 52 -2.61 -6.83 -0.49
CA LYS A 52 -1.16 -6.93 -0.55
C LYS A 52 -0.60 -5.54 -0.81
N ILE A 53 0.36 -5.12 -0.01
CA ILE A 53 0.96 -3.79 -0.10
C ILE A 53 2.29 -3.90 -0.84
N GLU A 54 2.49 -3.02 -1.82
CA GLU A 54 3.71 -3.01 -2.62
C GLU A 54 4.16 -1.59 -2.89
N ILE A 55 5.47 -1.37 -2.94
CA ILE A 55 6.03 -0.11 -3.38
C ILE A 55 6.35 -0.26 -4.87
N ILE A 56 5.66 0.51 -5.71
CA ILE A 56 5.80 0.40 -7.16
C ILE A 56 7.07 1.08 -7.63
N GLU A 57 7.35 2.27 -7.07
CA GLU A 57 8.57 3.00 -7.37
C GLU A 57 8.87 3.94 -6.22
N ALA A 58 10.15 4.29 -6.06
CA ALA A 58 10.58 5.24 -5.06
C ALA A 58 11.95 5.76 -5.43
N ASN A 59 12.18 7.06 -5.16
CA ASN A 59 13.46 7.70 -5.38
C ASN A 59 13.55 8.93 -4.49
N GLU A 60 14.47 9.85 -4.77
CA GLU A 60 14.62 11.05 -3.95
C GLU A 60 13.53 12.08 -4.21
N LYS A 61 12.71 11.90 -5.23
CA LYS A 61 11.67 12.87 -5.58
C LYS A 61 10.28 12.45 -5.13
N GLY A 62 10.03 11.15 -5.02
CA GLY A 62 8.72 10.70 -4.65
C GLY A 62 8.62 9.19 -4.61
N PHE A 63 7.43 8.70 -4.35
CA PHE A 63 7.17 7.27 -4.34
C PHE A 63 5.73 6.99 -4.73
N ARG A 64 5.48 5.73 -5.08
CA ARG A 64 4.14 5.27 -5.38
C ARG A 64 3.98 3.87 -4.81
N ALA A 65 2.92 3.67 -4.05
CA ALA A 65 2.65 2.39 -3.41
C ALA A 65 1.23 1.96 -3.70
N ARG A 66 1.00 0.66 -3.77
CA ARG A 66 -0.31 0.09 -4.08
C ARG A 66 -0.75 -0.91 -3.05
N ALA A 67 -2.08 -0.96 -2.87
CA ALA A 67 -2.75 -1.99 -2.11
C ALA A 67 -3.66 -2.73 -3.08
N THR A 68 -3.42 -4.02 -3.28
CA THR A 68 -4.17 -4.83 -4.23
C THR A 68 -4.93 -5.92 -3.48
N ALA A 69 -6.24 -5.99 -3.69
CA ALA A 69 -7.05 -7.01 -3.05
C ALA A 69 -6.63 -8.39 -3.52
N VAL A 70 -6.56 -9.34 -2.60
CA VAL A 70 -6.19 -10.72 -2.92
C VAL A 70 -7.38 -11.66 -2.83
N ASP A 71 -8.49 -11.19 -2.24
CA ASP A 71 -9.70 -11.97 -2.10
C ASP A 71 -10.77 -11.37 -3.01
N PHE A 72 -10.98 -12.00 -4.14
CA PHE A 72 -11.83 -11.51 -5.19
C PHE A 72 -13.27 -11.96 -4.95
N GLU A 73 -14.20 -11.02 -4.91
CA GLU A 73 -15.60 -11.34 -4.62
C GLU A 73 -16.58 -10.91 -5.69
N GLY A 74 -16.13 -10.48 -6.79
CA GLY A 74 -17.03 -10.05 -7.83
C GLY A 74 -16.73 -10.76 -9.12
N ASP A 75 -17.35 -10.30 -10.18
CA ASP A 75 -17.06 -10.76 -11.51
C ASP A 75 -16.24 -9.74 -12.28
N GLY A 76 -15.70 -8.76 -11.57
CA GLY A 76 -14.88 -7.73 -12.19
C GLY A 76 -13.41 -7.93 -11.89
N GLU A 77 -12.74 -6.86 -11.56
CA GLU A 77 -11.32 -6.88 -11.29
C GLU A 77 -11.06 -6.71 -9.79
N TYR A 78 -9.86 -7.10 -9.36
CA TYR A 78 -9.49 -6.89 -7.98
C TYR A 78 -9.45 -5.40 -7.67
N ASN A 79 -9.86 -5.05 -6.46
CA ASN A 79 -9.83 -3.67 -6.00
C ASN A 79 -8.37 -3.25 -5.81
N VAL A 80 -7.99 -2.09 -6.34
CA VAL A 80 -6.62 -1.57 -6.23
C VAL A 80 -6.67 -0.11 -5.80
N TRP A 81 -5.87 0.21 -4.79
CA TRP A 81 -5.67 1.59 -4.31
C TRP A 81 -4.21 1.97 -4.44
N GLU A 82 -3.93 3.25 -4.57
CA GLU A 82 -2.58 3.75 -4.74
C GLU A 82 -2.39 5.06 -3.99
N ILE A 83 -1.18 5.28 -3.46
CA ILE A 83 -0.84 6.52 -2.77
C ILE A 83 0.54 6.98 -3.23
N ASN A 84 0.77 8.30 -3.21
CA ASN A 84 2.06 8.87 -3.60
C ASN A 84 2.63 9.75 -2.48
N GLN A 85 3.73 10.45 -2.76
CA GLN A 85 4.42 11.27 -1.78
C GLN A 85 3.60 12.48 -1.32
N ASP A 86 2.63 12.88 -2.11
CA ASP A 86 1.75 14.01 -1.77
C ASP A 86 0.51 13.54 -1.01
N LYS A 87 0.51 12.28 -0.60
CA LYS A 87 -0.61 11.66 0.11
C LYS A 87 -1.88 11.65 -0.74
N GLU A 88 -1.72 11.61 -2.05
CA GLU A 88 -2.85 11.48 -2.96
C GLU A 88 -3.26 10.01 -3.01
N LEU A 89 -4.40 9.73 -2.42
CA LEU A 89 -4.93 8.38 -2.32
C LEU A 89 -6.02 8.19 -3.36
N LYS A 90 -5.83 7.23 -4.24
CA LYS A 90 -6.75 7.00 -5.36
C LYS A 90 -7.15 5.54 -5.46
N GLU A 91 -8.42 5.33 -5.81
CA GLU A 91 -8.87 3.98 -6.15
C GLU A 91 -8.62 3.77 -7.64
N ILE A 92 -7.67 2.92 -7.97
CA ILE A 92 -7.26 2.69 -9.36
C ILE A 92 -8.23 1.76 -10.07
N THR A 93 -8.62 0.69 -9.37
CA THR A 93 -9.52 -0.31 -9.94
C THR A 93 -10.59 -0.64 -8.90
N LYS A 94 -11.85 -0.52 -9.28
CA LYS A 94 -12.96 -0.90 -8.39
C LYS A 94 -13.30 -2.37 -8.56
N ASP A 95 -13.67 -3.00 -7.48
CA ASP A 95 -14.10 -4.40 -7.55
C ASP A 95 -15.57 -4.54 -7.96
#